data_71ce198c36f327fbd46a34a20ef5f571
#
_entry.id   71ce198c36f327fbd46a34a20ef5f571
#
_cell.length_a   1.000
_cell.length_b   1.000
_cell.length_c   1.000
_cell.angle_alpha   90.00
_cell.angle_beta   90.00
_cell.angle_gamma   90.00
#
_symmetry.space_group_name_H-M   'P 1'
#
loop_
_entity.id
_entity.type
_entity.pdbx_description
1 polymer ?
#
loop_
_entity_poly.entity_id
_entity_poly.type
_entity_poly.pdbx_seq_one_letter_code
_entity_poly.pdbx_strand_id
1 'polypeptide(L)'
;MNLPESKIRLPIINKLKDTAKNIALLSLLTDTNAIYSSQNASNMLFAKTLAKRINKDVYSSDKFADEKIGNLKNQDLKDVYFMQEHDFNIRLTGGESLNEVGKRVNDEIEHIVNLSNLKKVVIFTHKRAFLGYLINILQPSYTLDDNLVIEYDDNVIYDNSKNDIDIYRLTFNNGNLDYIEKIIY
;
A
#
# COMPACT_ATOMS: atom_id res chain seq x y z
N MET A 1 5.86 -1.78 24.91
CA MET A 1 7.31 -1.88 24.65
C MET A 1 7.67 -0.77 23.68
N ASN A 2 8.20 0.33 24.18
CA ASN A 2 8.58 1.48 23.35
C ASN A 2 9.87 1.10 22.62
N LEU A 3 9.78 0.90 21.28
CA LEU A 3 10.97 0.85 20.45
C LEU A 3 11.64 2.23 20.51
N PRO A 4 12.93 2.31 20.82
CA PRO A 4 13.60 3.58 20.91
C PRO A 4 13.58 4.32 19.58
N GLU A 5 13.09 5.56 19.57
CA GLU A 5 13.05 6.47 18.42
C GLU A 5 14.41 6.65 17.71
N SER A 6 15.49 6.22 18.34
CA SER A 6 16.86 6.39 17.89
C SER A 6 17.31 5.54 16.70
N LYS A 7 16.46 4.62 16.18
CA LYS A 7 16.83 3.74 15.05
C LYS A 7 16.26 4.17 13.69
N ILE A 8 15.40 5.17 13.61
CA ILE A 8 14.96 5.72 12.34
C ILE A 8 16.02 6.71 11.85
N ARG A 9 16.76 6.33 10.80
CA ARG A 9 17.81 7.19 10.24
C ARG A 9 17.22 8.53 9.79
N LEU A 10 17.80 9.64 10.27
CA LEU A 10 17.35 11.01 9.98
C LEU A 10 17.01 11.29 8.50
N PRO A 11 17.78 10.80 7.51
CA PRO A 11 17.45 11.00 6.08
C PRO A 11 16.12 10.40 5.68
N ILE A 12 15.71 9.25 6.26
CA ILE A 12 14.41 8.61 5.97
C ILE A 12 13.27 9.48 6.50
N ILE A 13 13.39 9.99 7.73
CA ILE A 13 12.36 10.86 8.33
C ILE A 13 12.17 12.12 7.51
N ASN A 14 13.25 12.75 7.05
CA ASN A 14 13.16 13.96 6.23
C ASN A 14 12.49 13.68 4.89
N LYS A 15 12.91 12.62 4.17
CA LYS A 15 12.27 12.20 2.91
C LYS A 15 10.77 11.92 3.10
N LEU A 16 10.40 11.24 4.19
CA LEU A 16 9.00 10.96 4.52
C LEU A 16 8.20 12.26 4.75
N LYS A 17 8.73 13.20 5.53
CA LYS A 17 8.07 14.48 5.80
C LYS A 17 7.93 15.33 4.54
N ASP A 18 8.96 15.36 3.69
CA ASP A 18 8.93 16.11 2.43
C ASP A 18 7.92 15.51 1.45
N THR A 19 7.84 14.19 1.35
CA THR A 19 6.83 13.51 0.53
C THR A 19 5.41 13.83 1.02
N ALA A 20 5.15 13.72 2.32
CA ALA A 20 3.84 14.07 2.88
C ALA A 20 3.51 15.56 2.69
N LYS A 21 4.51 16.43 2.73
CA LYS A 21 4.36 17.85 2.41
C LYS A 21 3.95 18.06 0.96
N ASN A 22 4.60 17.39 0.03
CA ASN A 22 4.30 17.48 -1.39
C ASN A 22 2.90 16.92 -1.70
N ILE A 23 2.56 15.76 -1.12
CA ILE A 23 1.23 15.17 -1.22
C ILE A 23 0.15 16.16 -0.74
N ALA A 24 0.36 16.82 0.41
CA ALA A 24 -0.60 17.78 0.96
C ALA A 24 -0.78 19.03 0.08
N LEU A 25 0.19 19.36 -0.77
CA LEU A 25 0.10 20.47 -1.71
C LEU A 25 -0.63 20.10 -3.00
N LEU A 26 -0.82 18.82 -3.28
CA LEU A 26 -1.59 18.39 -4.44
C LEU A 26 -3.06 18.75 -4.25
N SER A 27 -3.63 19.46 -5.21
CA SER A 27 -5.07 19.79 -5.25
C SER A 27 -5.97 18.55 -5.16
N LEU A 28 -5.40 17.39 -5.50
CA LEU A 28 -6.03 16.07 -5.38
C LEU A 28 -6.49 15.73 -3.97
N LEU A 29 -5.98 16.36 -2.91
CA LEU A 29 -6.25 15.99 -1.52
C LEU A 29 -7.10 16.99 -0.76
N THR A 30 -7.50 18.10 -1.39
CA THR A 30 -8.26 19.17 -0.73
C THR A 30 -9.59 18.72 -0.15
N ASP A 31 -10.27 17.77 -0.83
CA ASP A 31 -11.60 17.29 -0.43
C ASP A 31 -11.57 15.92 0.26
N THR A 32 -10.43 15.53 0.82
CA THR A 32 -10.28 14.27 1.56
C THR A 32 -11.22 14.23 2.76
N ASN A 33 -12.04 13.19 2.86
CA ASN A 33 -12.96 12.98 3.97
C ASN A 33 -12.29 12.27 5.14
N ALA A 34 -11.47 11.26 4.86
CA ALA A 34 -10.81 10.43 5.86
C ALA A 34 -9.42 9.99 5.41
N ILE A 35 -8.54 9.72 6.38
CA ILE A 35 -7.21 9.17 6.16
C ILE A 35 -7.13 7.87 6.94
N TYR A 36 -6.77 6.79 6.25
CA TYR A 36 -6.50 5.49 6.85
C TYR A 36 -5.00 5.17 6.77
N SER A 37 -4.51 4.40 7.72
CA SER A 37 -3.12 3.98 7.76
C SER A 37 -2.95 2.62 8.39
N SER A 38 -1.98 1.85 7.91
CA SER A 38 -1.44 0.75 8.70
C SER A 38 -0.87 1.27 10.02
N GLN A 39 -0.74 0.39 11.02
CA GLN A 39 -0.20 0.74 12.35
C GLN A 39 1.33 0.91 12.36
N ASN A 40 2.01 0.73 11.23
CA ASN A 40 3.45 0.91 11.12
C ASN A 40 3.85 2.37 11.36
N ALA A 41 4.95 2.58 12.09
CA ALA A 41 5.42 3.91 12.50
C ALA A 41 5.65 4.87 11.31
N SER A 42 6.19 4.36 10.20
CA SER A 42 6.44 5.18 9.00
C SER A 42 5.14 5.63 8.35
N ASN A 43 4.19 4.70 8.13
CA ASN A 43 2.90 5.03 7.52
C ASN A 43 2.09 5.97 8.43
N MET A 44 2.09 5.74 9.75
CA MET A 44 1.44 6.64 10.71
C MET A 44 2.08 8.03 10.73
N LEU A 45 3.39 8.15 10.53
CA LEU A 45 4.05 9.44 10.42
C LEU A 45 3.59 10.21 9.18
N PHE A 46 3.50 9.53 8.02
CA PHE A 46 2.96 10.11 6.80
C PHE A 46 1.51 10.56 7.00
N ALA A 47 0.67 9.64 7.49
CA ALA A 47 -0.75 9.88 7.69
C ALA A 47 -1.00 11.08 8.62
N LYS A 48 -0.30 11.13 9.78
CA LYS A 48 -0.42 12.25 10.74
C LYS A 48 0.13 13.56 10.17
N THR A 49 1.20 13.51 9.35
CA THR A 49 1.76 14.72 8.71
C THR A 49 0.77 15.30 7.71
N LEU A 50 0.13 14.46 6.89
CA LEU A 50 -0.93 14.87 5.96
C LEU A 50 -2.15 15.38 6.74
N ALA A 51 -2.64 14.61 7.70
CA ALA A 51 -3.81 14.93 8.52
C ALA A 51 -3.72 16.30 9.15
N LYS A 52 -2.55 16.63 9.73
CA LYS A 52 -2.29 17.95 10.30
C LYS A 52 -2.41 19.09 9.27
N ARG A 53 -2.02 18.82 8.01
CA ARG A 53 -2.06 19.85 6.95
C ARG A 53 -3.45 20.11 6.41
N ILE A 54 -4.28 19.07 6.32
CA ILE A 54 -5.63 19.18 5.76
C ILE A 54 -6.73 19.17 6.84
N ASN A 55 -6.32 19.21 8.10
CA ASN A 55 -7.21 19.22 9.29
C ASN A 55 -8.21 18.05 9.28
N LYS A 56 -7.68 16.83 9.21
CA LYS A 56 -8.45 15.57 9.20
C LYS A 56 -7.92 14.59 10.24
N ASP A 57 -8.78 13.65 10.64
CA ASP A 57 -8.42 12.55 11.53
C ASP A 57 -7.73 11.41 10.77
N VAL A 58 -6.94 10.62 11.49
CA VAL A 58 -6.31 9.38 10.99
C VAL A 58 -6.95 8.20 11.69
N TYR A 59 -7.44 7.27 10.90
CA TYR A 59 -7.96 5.98 11.33
C TYR A 59 -6.90 4.90 11.06
N SER A 60 -6.60 4.07 12.05
CA SER A 60 -5.66 2.96 11.87
C SER A 60 -6.41 1.66 11.60
N SER A 61 -5.93 0.89 10.63
CA SER A 61 -6.43 -0.46 10.37
C SER A 61 -5.26 -1.42 10.21
N ASP A 62 -5.31 -2.56 10.89
CA ASP A 62 -4.35 -3.66 10.73
C ASP A 62 -4.51 -4.37 9.39
N LYS A 63 -5.64 -4.20 8.73
CA LYS A 63 -5.89 -4.71 7.37
C LYS A 63 -4.97 -4.09 6.32
N PHE A 64 -4.43 -2.90 6.59
CA PHE A 64 -3.44 -2.25 5.74
C PHE A 64 -1.98 -2.55 6.16
N ALA A 65 -1.77 -3.45 7.12
CA ALA A 65 -0.42 -3.86 7.54
C ALA A 65 0.33 -4.56 6.39
N ASP A 66 1.66 -4.58 6.50
CA ASP A 66 2.50 -5.34 5.59
C ASP A 66 2.21 -6.84 5.69
N GLU A 67 2.69 -7.58 4.70
CA GLU A 67 2.63 -9.03 4.71
C GLU A 67 3.37 -9.61 5.94
N LYS A 68 2.76 -10.57 6.58
CA LYS A 68 3.44 -11.40 7.59
C LYS A 68 4.23 -12.49 6.87
N ILE A 69 5.54 -12.36 6.85
CA ILE A 69 6.42 -13.31 6.15
C ILE A 69 6.40 -14.71 6.80
N GLY A 70 6.27 -14.78 8.13
CA GLY A 70 6.37 -16.03 8.86
C GLY A 70 7.81 -16.44 9.17
N ASN A 71 8.05 -17.73 9.38
CA ASN A 71 9.34 -18.25 9.79
C ASN A 71 10.22 -18.58 8.58
N LEU A 72 11.21 -17.73 8.33
CA LEU A 72 12.18 -17.91 7.22
C LEU A 72 13.06 -19.15 7.38
N LYS A 73 13.27 -19.62 8.62
CA LYS A 73 14.29 -20.68 8.92
C LYS A 73 15.65 -20.25 8.33
N ASN A 74 16.09 -20.95 7.28
CA ASN A 74 17.37 -20.68 6.60
C ASN A 74 17.18 -20.12 5.18
N GLN A 75 15.96 -19.67 4.83
CA GLN A 75 15.65 -19.11 3.51
C GLN A 75 16.00 -17.62 3.46
N ASP A 76 16.49 -17.13 2.31
CA ASP A 76 16.63 -15.71 2.08
C ASP A 76 15.24 -15.09 1.84
N LEU A 77 15.01 -13.91 2.39
CA LEU A 77 13.76 -13.19 2.21
C LEU A 77 13.46 -12.87 0.73
N LYS A 78 14.51 -12.63 -0.06
CA LYS A 78 14.38 -12.36 -1.50
C LYS A 78 13.88 -13.58 -2.26
N ASP A 79 14.37 -14.76 -1.90
CA ASP A 79 13.94 -16.01 -2.51
C ASP A 79 12.47 -16.30 -2.17
N VAL A 80 12.05 -16.01 -0.92
CA VAL A 80 10.66 -16.15 -0.52
C VAL A 80 9.77 -15.19 -1.31
N TYR A 81 10.17 -13.94 -1.45
CA TYR A 81 9.42 -12.96 -2.25
C TYR A 81 9.33 -13.39 -3.72
N PHE A 82 10.42 -13.87 -4.31
CA PHE A 82 10.45 -14.38 -5.67
C PHE A 82 9.46 -15.55 -5.84
N MET A 83 9.49 -16.54 -4.93
CA MET A 83 8.54 -17.66 -4.98
C MET A 83 7.09 -17.21 -4.86
N GLN A 84 6.79 -16.29 -3.95
CA GLN A 84 5.44 -15.76 -3.76
C GLN A 84 4.94 -14.93 -4.95
N GLU A 85 5.83 -14.27 -5.67
CA GLU A 85 5.50 -13.51 -6.88
C GLU A 85 5.22 -14.40 -8.09
N HIS A 86 5.60 -15.69 -8.05
CA HIS A 86 5.30 -16.69 -9.09
C HIS A 86 4.17 -17.65 -8.69
N ASP A 87 3.92 -17.82 -7.39
CA ASP A 87 2.75 -18.50 -6.87
C ASP A 87 2.20 -17.76 -5.65
N PHE A 88 1.14 -17.01 -5.86
CA PHE A 88 0.52 -16.14 -4.86
C PHE A 88 -0.12 -16.88 -3.67
N ASN A 89 -0.14 -18.22 -3.68
CA ASN A 89 -0.60 -19.05 -2.57
C ASN A 89 0.52 -19.49 -1.64
N ILE A 90 1.79 -19.30 -2.05
CA ILE A 90 2.93 -19.68 -1.20
C ILE A 90 2.94 -18.84 0.07
N ARG A 91 3.07 -19.50 1.20
CA ARG A 91 3.29 -18.89 2.52
C ARG A 91 4.24 -19.71 3.37
N LEU A 92 5.01 -19.06 4.21
CA LEU A 92 5.79 -19.71 5.24
C LEU A 92 4.94 -20.01 6.49
N THR A 93 5.44 -20.90 7.34
CA THR A 93 4.77 -21.22 8.60
C THR A 93 4.55 -19.96 9.46
N GLY A 94 3.31 -19.66 9.78
CA GLY A 94 2.92 -18.48 10.55
C GLY A 94 2.90 -17.18 9.75
N GLY A 95 3.15 -17.24 8.43
CA GLY A 95 3.06 -16.12 7.50
C GLY A 95 1.74 -16.08 6.72
N GLU A 96 1.62 -15.09 5.86
CA GLU A 96 0.55 -14.91 4.89
C GLU A 96 1.05 -15.23 3.48
N SER A 97 0.17 -15.59 2.57
CA SER A 97 0.38 -15.57 1.13
C SER A 97 -0.07 -14.23 0.55
N LEU A 98 0.38 -13.89 -0.66
CA LEU A 98 -0.06 -12.66 -1.33
C LEU A 98 -1.58 -12.65 -1.58
N ASN A 99 -2.19 -13.81 -1.83
CA ASN A 99 -3.65 -13.92 -1.95
C ASN A 99 -4.37 -13.62 -0.63
N GLU A 100 -3.85 -14.11 0.51
CA GLU A 100 -4.41 -13.81 1.83
C GLU A 100 -4.28 -12.32 2.17
N VAL A 101 -3.12 -11.73 1.87
CA VAL A 101 -2.88 -10.28 2.00
C VAL A 101 -3.84 -9.49 1.12
N GLY A 102 -3.95 -9.86 -0.15
CA GLY A 102 -4.84 -9.21 -1.11
C GLY A 102 -6.29 -9.22 -0.65
N LYS A 103 -6.75 -10.38 -0.20
CA LYS A 103 -8.12 -10.53 0.30
C LYS A 103 -8.41 -9.59 1.48
N ARG A 104 -7.54 -9.55 2.51
CA ARG A 104 -7.82 -8.69 3.69
C ARG A 104 -7.77 -7.20 3.35
N VAL A 105 -6.91 -6.78 2.41
CA VAL A 105 -6.82 -5.39 1.96
C VAL A 105 -8.06 -5.04 1.12
N ASN A 106 -8.48 -5.94 0.23
CA ASN A 106 -9.68 -5.74 -0.58
C ASN A 106 -10.93 -5.63 0.29
N ASP A 107 -11.12 -6.56 1.24
CA ASP A 107 -12.26 -6.55 2.17
C ASP A 107 -12.36 -5.21 2.93
N GLU A 108 -11.22 -4.63 3.32
CA GLU A 108 -11.18 -3.33 4.01
C GLU A 108 -11.47 -2.15 3.06
N ILE A 109 -10.93 -2.19 1.83
CA ILE A 109 -11.23 -1.16 0.83
C ILE A 109 -12.72 -1.19 0.47
N GLU A 110 -13.30 -2.35 0.23
CA GLU A 110 -14.73 -2.50 -0.02
C GLU A 110 -15.58 -1.98 1.15
N HIS A 111 -15.18 -2.28 2.39
CA HIS A 111 -15.84 -1.73 3.57
C HIS A 111 -15.82 -0.19 3.55
N ILE A 112 -14.67 0.42 3.32
CA ILE A 112 -14.50 1.88 3.28
C ILE A 112 -15.31 2.50 2.13
N VAL A 113 -15.25 1.91 0.95
CA VAL A 113 -15.97 2.39 -0.25
C VAL A 113 -17.48 2.39 -0.04
N ASN A 114 -17.99 1.42 0.72
CA ASN A 114 -19.42 1.30 1.04
C ASN A 114 -19.89 2.25 2.18
N LEU A 115 -18.99 2.98 2.84
CA LEU A 115 -19.38 3.99 3.81
C LEU A 115 -20.00 5.20 3.11
N SER A 116 -21.29 5.42 3.28
CA SER A 116 -22.10 6.38 2.53
C SER A 116 -21.66 7.86 2.62
N ASN A 117 -20.85 8.20 3.62
CA ASN A 117 -20.36 9.55 3.89
C ASN A 117 -18.93 9.81 3.37
N LEU A 118 -18.25 8.78 2.87
CA LEU A 118 -16.87 8.91 2.41
C LEU A 118 -16.83 8.94 0.87
N LYS A 119 -16.47 10.10 0.32
CA LYS A 119 -16.30 10.31 -1.13
C LYS A 119 -14.84 10.24 -1.56
N LYS A 120 -13.92 10.59 -0.67
CA LYS A 120 -12.49 10.66 -0.95
C LYS A 120 -11.70 10.26 0.29
N VAL A 121 -10.92 9.22 0.15
CA VAL A 121 -10.13 8.63 1.24
C VAL A 121 -8.68 8.51 0.81
N VAL A 122 -7.76 8.76 1.72
CA VAL A 122 -6.33 8.49 1.54
C VAL A 122 -5.96 7.30 2.40
N ILE A 123 -5.26 6.33 1.83
CA ILE A 123 -4.80 5.12 2.52
C ILE A 123 -3.28 5.04 2.46
N PHE A 124 -2.63 4.91 3.62
CA PHE A 124 -1.21 4.62 3.74
C PHE A 124 -1.01 3.15 4.07
N THR A 125 -0.42 2.43 3.14
CA THR A 125 -0.17 0.99 3.25
C THR A 125 1.27 0.64 2.86
N HIS A 126 1.57 -0.62 2.61
CA HIS A 126 2.88 -1.14 2.27
C HIS A 126 2.90 -1.67 0.84
N LYS A 127 4.11 -1.74 0.24
CA LYS A 127 4.28 -2.20 -1.13
C LYS A 127 3.67 -3.59 -1.34
N ARG A 128 3.95 -4.54 -0.44
CA ARG A 128 3.44 -5.91 -0.59
C ARG A 128 1.96 -6.04 -0.27
N ALA A 129 1.45 -5.25 0.68
CA ALA A 129 0.02 -5.19 0.94
C ALA A 129 -0.75 -4.67 -0.28
N PHE A 130 -0.22 -3.63 -0.94
CA PHE A 130 -0.81 -3.10 -2.18
C PHE A 130 -0.64 -4.06 -3.36
N LEU A 131 0.52 -4.72 -3.49
CA LEU A 131 0.70 -5.78 -4.50
C LEU A 131 -0.34 -6.88 -4.35
N GLY A 132 -0.55 -7.40 -3.13
CA GLY A 132 -1.59 -8.40 -2.88
C GLY A 132 -2.98 -7.93 -3.30
N TYR A 133 -3.32 -6.67 -3.00
CA TYR A 133 -4.56 -6.05 -3.47
C TYR A 133 -4.66 -6.02 -5.00
N LEU A 134 -3.61 -5.57 -5.69
CA LEU A 134 -3.60 -5.52 -7.16
C LEU A 134 -3.76 -6.90 -7.80
N ILE A 135 -3.06 -7.92 -7.29
CA ILE A 135 -3.19 -9.32 -7.74
C ILE A 135 -4.62 -9.83 -7.57
N ASN A 136 -5.31 -9.41 -6.51
CA ASN A 136 -6.68 -9.83 -6.23
C ASN A 136 -7.70 -9.25 -7.22
N ILE A 137 -7.41 -8.11 -7.85
CA ILE A 137 -8.34 -7.40 -8.73
C ILE A 137 -7.91 -7.34 -10.20
N LEU A 138 -6.62 -7.57 -10.48
CA LEU A 138 -6.04 -7.47 -11.83
C LEU A 138 -5.21 -8.73 -12.15
N GLN A 139 -4.92 -8.91 -13.43
CA GLN A 139 -4.07 -10.00 -13.91
C GLN A 139 -2.61 -9.52 -13.96
N PRO A 140 -1.69 -10.15 -13.23
CA PRO A 140 -0.26 -9.86 -13.35
C PRO A 140 0.34 -10.49 -14.62
N SER A 141 1.42 -9.89 -15.08
CA SER A 141 2.28 -10.39 -16.16
C SER A 141 3.75 -10.35 -15.73
N TYR A 142 4.66 -10.86 -16.57
CA TYR A 142 6.08 -10.89 -16.27
C TYR A 142 6.88 -10.33 -17.43
N THR A 143 7.91 -9.54 -17.13
CA THR A 143 8.86 -9.07 -18.14
C THR A 143 9.80 -10.20 -18.61
N LEU A 144 10.60 -9.94 -19.65
CA LEU A 144 11.64 -10.88 -20.10
C LEU A 144 12.69 -11.22 -19.03
N ASP A 145 12.92 -10.29 -18.10
CA ASP A 145 13.81 -10.47 -16.95
C ASP A 145 13.07 -11.06 -15.72
N ASP A 146 11.91 -11.66 -15.93
CA ASP A 146 11.11 -12.34 -14.90
C ASP A 146 10.66 -11.43 -13.73
N ASN A 147 10.56 -10.12 -13.96
CA ASN A 147 9.99 -9.20 -12.99
C ASN A 147 8.47 -9.15 -13.12
N LEU A 148 7.76 -9.26 -12.00
CA LEU A 148 6.32 -9.12 -11.95
C LEU A 148 5.91 -7.67 -12.23
N VAL A 149 4.99 -7.51 -13.18
CA VAL A 149 4.36 -6.24 -13.54
C VAL A 149 2.84 -6.38 -13.57
N ILE A 150 2.15 -5.31 -13.26
CA ILE A 150 0.69 -5.25 -13.38
C ILE A 150 0.34 -4.04 -14.22
N GLU A 151 -0.45 -4.29 -15.25
CA GLU A 151 -0.92 -3.28 -16.20
C GLU A 151 -2.42 -3.04 -16.03
N TYR A 152 -2.83 -1.83 -16.29
CA TYR A 152 -4.23 -1.43 -16.37
C TYR A 152 -4.39 -0.40 -17.48
N ASP A 153 -5.28 -0.65 -18.43
CA ASP A 153 -5.56 0.22 -19.57
C ASP A 153 -4.26 0.61 -20.32
N ASP A 154 -3.47 -0.42 -20.72
CA ASP A 154 -2.18 -0.32 -21.40
C ASP A 154 -1.07 0.47 -20.65
N ASN A 155 -1.28 0.75 -19.37
CA ASN A 155 -0.30 1.43 -18.54
C ASN A 155 0.25 0.52 -17.44
N VAL A 156 1.59 0.48 -17.28
CA VAL A 156 2.24 -0.21 -16.17
C VAL A 156 1.97 0.57 -14.88
N ILE A 157 1.10 0.03 -14.04
CA ILE A 157 0.77 0.62 -12.73
C ILE A 157 1.67 0.09 -11.63
N TYR A 158 2.14 -1.15 -11.71
CA TYR A 158 3.05 -1.75 -10.74
C TYR A 158 4.21 -2.44 -11.46
N ASP A 159 5.42 -2.23 -10.94
CA ASP A 159 6.65 -2.82 -11.43
C ASP A 159 7.54 -3.15 -10.22
N ASN A 160 7.77 -4.44 -10.01
CA ASN A 160 8.50 -4.90 -8.83
C ASN A 160 9.98 -4.50 -8.83
N SER A 161 10.57 -4.24 -10.00
CA SER A 161 11.97 -3.77 -10.10
C SER A 161 12.19 -2.38 -9.48
N LYS A 162 11.13 -1.60 -9.25
CA LYS A 162 11.19 -0.22 -8.72
C LYS A 162 10.93 -0.17 -7.22
N ASN A 163 11.75 0.60 -6.51
CA ASN A 163 11.69 0.78 -5.04
C ASN A 163 11.27 2.18 -4.62
N ASP A 164 10.35 2.81 -5.35
CA ASP A 164 9.88 4.15 -5.05
C ASP A 164 8.65 4.15 -4.11
N ILE A 165 8.41 5.32 -3.50
CA ILE A 165 7.15 5.58 -2.83
C ILE A 165 6.17 5.97 -3.93
N ASP A 166 5.22 5.10 -4.21
CA ASP A 166 4.24 5.32 -5.25
C ASP A 166 2.92 5.84 -4.68
N ILE A 167 2.24 6.66 -5.46
CA ILE A 167 0.89 7.13 -5.17
C ILE A 167 -0.03 6.60 -6.27
N TYR A 168 -1.13 6.01 -5.86
CA TYR A 168 -2.16 5.52 -6.76
C TYR A 168 -3.49 6.21 -6.48
N ARG A 169 -4.26 6.45 -7.53
CA ARG A 169 -5.66 6.84 -7.43
C ARG A 169 -6.52 5.69 -7.91
N LEU A 170 -7.44 5.27 -7.06
CA LEU A 170 -8.48 4.30 -7.38
C LEU A 170 -9.82 5.02 -7.39
N THR A 171 -10.58 4.84 -8.44
CA THR A 171 -11.92 5.39 -8.58
C THR A 171 -12.93 4.26 -8.53
N PHE A 172 -13.97 4.42 -7.71
CA PHE A 172 -15.04 3.44 -7.56
C PHE A 172 -16.37 4.05 -8.00
N ASN A 173 -17.17 3.26 -8.70
CA ASN A 173 -18.52 3.61 -9.10
C ASN A 173 -19.49 2.53 -8.60
N ASN A 174 -20.44 2.91 -7.75
CA ASN A 174 -21.40 1.99 -7.12
C ASN A 174 -20.72 0.78 -6.45
N GLY A 175 -19.60 1.00 -5.75
CA GLY A 175 -18.85 -0.03 -5.05
C GLY A 175 -17.86 -0.82 -5.92
N ASN A 176 -17.90 -0.70 -7.24
CA ASN A 176 -16.99 -1.39 -8.16
C ASN A 176 -15.82 -0.48 -8.54
N LEU A 177 -14.63 -1.07 -8.66
CA LEU A 177 -13.47 -0.36 -9.20
C LEU A 177 -13.74 0.02 -10.65
N ASP A 178 -13.68 1.30 -10.95
CA ASP A 178 -13.93 1.88 -12.27
C ASP A 178 -12.62 2.25 -12.96
N TYR A 179 -11.65 2.77 -12.20
CA TYR A 179 -10.38 3.21 -12.75
C TYR A 179 -9.25 3.16 -11.72
N ILE A 180 -8.04 2.85 -12.19
CA ILE A 180 -6.80 2.92 -11.39
C ILE A 180 -5.70 3.59 -12.19
N GLU A 181 -4.96 4.48 -11.56
CA GLU A 181 -3.79 5.11 -12.15
C GLU A 181 -2.68 5.32 -11.13
N LYS A 182 -1.44 5.28 -11.60
CA LYS A 182 -0.27 5.71 -10.85
C LYS A 182 -0.09 7.22 -11.06
N ILE A 183 -0.05 7.98 -9.95
CA ILE A 183 0.19 9.43 -9.99
C ILE A 183 1.70 9.66 -10.04
N ILE A 184 2.16 10.28 -11.12
CA ILE A 184 3.55 10.70 -11.30
C ILE A 184 3.67 12.15 -10.80
N TYR A 185 4.63 12.43 -9.90
CA TYR A 185 4.87 13.75 -9.29
C TYR A 185 6.36 14.09 -9.24
#